data_9d84a7308ecd6bb87dd6d3eeb1d3c3ee
#
_entry.id   9d84a7308ecd6bb87dd6d3eeb1d3c3ee
#
_cell.length_a   1.000
_cell.length_b   1.000
_cell.length_c   1.000
_cell.angle_alpha   90.00
_cell.angle_beta   90.00
_cell.angle_gamma   90.00
#
_symmetry.space_group_name_H-M   'P 1'
#
loop_
_entity.id
_entity.type
_entity.pdbx_description
1 polymer ?
#
loop_
_entity_poly.entity_id
_entity_poly.type
_entity_poly.pdbx_seq_one_letter_code
_entity_poly.pdbx_strand_id
1 'polypeptide(L)'
;MNVRRSAAALAAAGVLAAAAPATAAGPSPSAPGAQAAARHGLYGKGDPTYDGVWRQSLTLLAQRTLGYRPAAPAVDWLTRQQCANGGFAAFRAAPGTPCDGKAEPDTNSTAAAAQALAAVGGHGKAVGEAVHWLKSVQNKDGGWGYFPGDPSDTNSTSVVIGALTAAGADPAGVRTAGRSPYDALPAWSIPCDRKGGGALVHQAAAKGEPQPNADATAAGLLGALGKGFVAEAGASPAKDTCTGAGRPTRAQIADNAGAYLAAAVAKTGHLRSTLPGAKDQPDFGNTADAVVALAADGRMGPAKKAYAWLEKNAGQWAVRSGPAAYAQLILAAHAVGEQPGDFGGTSLVRSLNALGPAPHMDSAAHEKAPDEEESGIGAGWIVGAGLVASIGAGLLLGGRKKRQP
;
A
#
# COMPACT_ATOMS: atom_id res chain seq x y z
N MET A 1 12.06 -3.44 38.44
CA MET A 1 11.56 -2.48 37.47
C MET A 1 12.45 -2.56 36.24
N ASN A 2 12.09 -3.42 35.27
CA ASN A 2 12.86 -3.61 34.04
C ASN A 2 12.16 -2.85 32.91
N VAL A 3 12.76 -1.74 32.51
CA VAL A 3 12.32 -0.96 31.34
C VAL A 3 12.80 -1.70 30.11
N ARG A 4 11.93 -2.43 29.45
CA ARG A 4 12.17 -2.93 28.08
C ARG A 4 12.02 -1.78 27.11
N ARG A 5 13.13 -1.37 26.53
CA ARG A 5 13.15 -0.39 25.44
C ARG A 5 12.73 -1.12 24.15
N SER A 6 11.50 -0.89 23.72
CA SER A 6 11.04 -1.31 22.40
C SER A 6 11.54 -0.31 21.38
N ALA A 7 12.55 -0.68 20.62
CA ALA A 7 12.93 0.02 19.40
C ALA A 7 12.13 -0.60 18.25
N ALA A 8 11.08 0.07 17.83
CA ALA A 8 10.38 -0.26 16.59
C ALA A 8 11.29 0.13 15.41
N ALA A 9 11.98 -0.84 14.85
CA ALA A 9 12.76 -0.66 13.63
C ALA A 9 11.84 -0.85 12.42
N LEU A 10 11.53 0.23 11.71
CA LEU A 10 11.02 0.19 10.36
C LEU A 10 12.06 -0.48 9.46
N ALA A 11 11.76 -1.65 8.95
CA ALA A 11 12.64 -2.38 8.06
C ALA A 11 12.57 -1.83 6.63
N ALA A 12 13.29 -0.72 6.39
CA ALA A 12 13.84 -0.48 5.06
C ALA A 12 15.18 -1.24 5.03
N ALA A 13 15.22 -2.39 4.35
CA ALA A 13 16.39 -3.25 4.30
C ALA A 13 17.54 -2.59 3.52
N GLY A 14 18.39 -1.86 4.22
CA GLY A 14 19.72 -1.49 3.77
C GLY A 14 20.75 -2.43 4.41
N VAL A 15 21.23 -3.43 3.66
CA VAL A 15 22.31 -4.31 4.11
C VAL A 15 23.64 -3.60 3.99
N LEU A 16 24.24 -3.23 5.13
CA LEU A 16 25.67 -2.95 5.23
C LEU A 16 26.33 -4.07 6.04
N ALA A 17 27.16 -4.85 5.36
CA ALA A 17 28.01 -5.84 5.98
C ALA A 17 29.16 -5.17 6.73
N ALA A 18 29.26 -5.39 8.04
CA ALA A 18 30.50 -5.22 8.80
C ALA A 18 30.68 -6.43 9.72
N ALA A 19 31.82 -7.06 9.61
CA ALA A 19 32.19 -8.28 10.33
C ALA A 19 32.67 -8.00 11.75
N ALA A 20 32.29 -8.83 12.72
CA ALA A 20 33.05 -9.78 13.51
C ALA A 20 32.63 -9.89 14.99
N PRO A 21 33.17 -10.75 15.88
CA PRO A 21 32.53 -12.03 16.15
C PRO A 21 32.01 -12.10 17.58
N ALA A 22 30.89 -12.76 17.80
CA ALA A 22 30.53 -13.31 19.10
C ALA A 22 29.72 -14.58 18.90
N THR A 23 30.27 -15.67 19.34
CA THR A 23 29.62 -16.97 19.43
C THR A 23 28.46 -16.94 20.41
N ALA A 24 27.26 -16.87 19.87
CA ALA A 24 26.03 -17.25 20.55
C ALA A 24 25.45 -18.42 19.75
N ALA A 25 25.14 -19.53 20.44
CA ALA A 25 24.50 -20.67 19.81
C ALA A 25 23.17 -20.24 19.20
N GLY A 26 23.18 -19.99 17.88
CA GLY A 26 21.98 -19.72 17.11
C GLY A 26 21.13 -20.99 16.98
N PRO A 27 19.83 -20.85 16.70
CA PRO A 27 18.99 -21.99 16.41
C PRO A 27 19.59 -22.83 15.29
N SER A 28 19.62 -24.13 15.44
CA SER A 28 20.12 -25.08 14.45
C SER A 28 19.52 -24.77 13.08
N PRO A 29 20.33 -24.71 12.01
CA PRO A 29 19.82 -24.46 10.67
C PRO A 29 18.81 -25.55 10.31
N SER A 30 17.60 -25.16 9.95
CA SER A 30 16.59 -26.07 9.40
C SER A 30 17.18 -26.85 8.23
N ALA A 31 16.85 -28.13 8.08
CA ALA A 31 17.35 -28.96 6.99
C ALA A 31 17.09 -28.26 5.63
N PRO A 32 18.01 -28.34 4.66
CA PRO A 32 17.90 -27.65 3.36
C PRO A 32 16.57 -27.90 2.64
N GLY A 33 15.99 -29.09 2.77
CA GLY A 33 14.67 -29.43 2.21
C GLY A 33 13.50 -28.69 2.85
N ALA A 34 13.55 -28.44 4.15
CA ALA A 34 12.50 -27.68 4.84
C ALA A 34 12.53 -26.19 4.47
N GLN A 35 13.69 -25.61 4.29
CA GLN A 35 13.85 -24.22 3.82
C GLN A 35 13.36 -24.06 2.37
N ALA A 36 13.66 -25.01 1.49
CA ALA A 36 13.19 -25.01 0.11
C ALA A 36 11.65 -25.13 0.06
N ALA A 37 11.06 -26.01 0.87
CA ALA A 37 9.61 -26.17 0.97
C ALA A 37 8.91 -24.90 1.53
N ALA A 38 9.52 -24.25 2.55
CA ALA A 38 9.00 -23.02 3.12
C ALA A 38 9.01 -21.84 2.15
N ARG A 39 9.85 -21.88 1.11
CA ARG A 39 10.00 -20.83 0.08
C ARG A 39 9.29 -21.14 -1.23
N HIS A 40 8.73 -22.33 -1.40
CA HIS A 40 8.05 -22.70 -2.63
C HIS A 40 6.82 -21.79 -2.87
N GLY A 41 6.89 -21.00 -3.92
CA GLY A 41 5.87 -20.01 -4.27
C GLY A 41 6.22 -18.56 -3.86
N LEU A 42 7.21 -18.35 -2.99
CA LEU A 42 7.63 -17.02 -2.58
C LEU A 42 8.49 -16.33 -3.65
N TYR A 43 8.21 -15.06 -3.88
CA TYR A 43 9.04 -14.22 -4.73
C TYR A 43 10.32 -13.76 -4.02
N GLY A 44 11.43 -13.79 -4.78
CA GLY A 44 12.75 -13.38 -4.30
C GLY A 44 13.48 -14.44 -3.49
N LYS A 45 14.83 -14.36 -3.56
CA LYS A 45 15.76 -15.31 -2.89
C LYS A 45 16.25 -14.82 -1.53
N GLY A 46 16.00 -13.53 -1.18
CA GLY A 46 16.40 -12.94 0.10
C GLY A 46 15.72 -13.60 1.29
N ASP A 47 16.27 -13.37 2.49
CA ASP A 47 15.67 -13.85 3.73
C ASP A 47 14.25 -13.30 3.92
N PRO A 48 13.23 -14.16 4.08
CA PRO A 48 11.85 -13.72 4.24
C PRO A 48 11.46 -13.35 5.66
N THR A 49 12.33 -13.51 6.63
CA THR A 49 11.99 -13.45 8.07
C THR A 49 11.22 -12.19 8.46
N TYR A 50 11.54 -11.06 7.85
CA TYR A 50 10.96 -9.77 8.22
C TYR A 50 9.99 -9.19 7.19
N ASP A 51 9.96 -9.73 5.97
CA ASP A 51 9.20 -9.12 4.86
C ASP A 51 8.49 -10.13 3.94
N GLY A 52 8.56 -11.42 4.25
CA GLY A 52 8.06 -12.46 3.35
C GLY A 52 6.62 -12.25 2.91
N VAL A 53 5.70 -12.05 3.87
CA VAL A 53 4.28 -11.79 3.61
C VAL A 53 4.09 -10.43 2.93
N TRP A 54 4.81 -9.41 3.37
CA TRP A 54 4.74 -8.06 2.80
C TRP A 54 5.12 -8.04 1.31
N ARG A 55 6.34 -8.51 0.97
CA ARG A 55 6.80 -8.51 -0.41
C ARG A 55 5.98 -9.40 -1.34
N GLN A 56 5.48 -10.53 -0.81
CA GLN A 56 4.57 -11.40 -1.55
C GLN A 56 3.25 -10.69 -1.86
N SER A 57 2.67 -10.03 -0.87
CA SER A 57 1.42 -9.29 -1.02
C SER A 57 1.55 -8.17 -2.05
N LEU A 58 2.60 -7.35 -1.97
CA LEU A 58 2.85 -6.29 -2.96
C LEU A 58 3.05 -6.86 -4.36
N THR A 59 3.76 -8.01 -4.48
CA THR A 59 3.97 -8.68 -5.77
C THR A 59 2.64 -9.11 -6.39
N LEU A 60 1.77 -9.76 -5.62
CA LEU A 60 0.46 -10.20 -6.12
C LEU A 60 -0.42 -9.01 -6.51
N LEU A 61 -0.40 -7.94 -5.73
CA LEU A 61 -1.11 -6.69 -6.06
C LEU A 61 -0.60 -6.09 -7.36
N ALA A 62 0.72 -5.94 -7.53
CA ALA A 62 1.32 -5.41 -8.74
C ALA A 62 0.97 -6.26 -9.98
N GLN A 63 0.95 -7.58 -9.86
CA GLN A 63 0.52 -8.46 -10.95
C GLN A 63 -0.96 -8.26 -11.29
N ARG A 64 -1.83 -8.11 -10.29
CA ARG A 64 -3.27 -7.87 -10.52
C ARG A 64 -3.56 -6.54 -11.20
N THR A 65 -2.83 -5.46 -10.86
CA THR A 65 -2.99 -4.15 -11.54
C THR A 65 -2.61 -4.21 -13.02
N LEU A 66 -1.79 -5.19 -13.41
CA LEU A 66 -1.35 -5.41 -14.79
C LEU A 66 -2.22 -6.43 -15.55
N GLY A 67 -3.31 -6.91 -14.96
CA GLY A 67 -4.18 -7.91 -15.57
C GLY A 67 -3.60 -9.34 -15.57
N TYR A 68 -2.54 -9.59 -14.79
CA TYR A 68 -2.06 -10.95 -14.62
C TYR A 68 -2.87 -11.69 -13.55
N ARG A 69 -3.07 -12.99 -13.78
CA ARG A 69 -3.44 -13.94 -12.73
C ARG A 69 -2.17 -14.46 -12.09
N PRO A 70 -1.90 -14.17 -10.81
CA PRO A 70 -0.76 -14.71 -10.11
C PRO A 70 -0.74 -16.24 -10.15
N ALA A 71 0.45 -16.82 -10.18
CA ALA A 71 0.60 -18.28 -10.18
C ALA A 71 0.03 -18.90 -8.89
N ALA A 72 -0.67 -20.02 -9.01
CA ALA A 72 -1.26 -20.71 -7.86
C ALA A 72 -0.25 -20.99 -6.73
N PRO A 73 1.00 -21.46 -6.98
CA PRO A 73 1.97 -21.64 -5.90
C PRO A 73 2.29 -20.36 -5.13
N ALA A 74 2.22 -19.18 -5.78
CA ALA A 74 2.49 -17.89 -5.13
C ALA A 74 1.34 -17.46 -4.20
N VAL A 75 0.11 -17.67 -4.65
CA VAL A 75 -1.10 -17.41 -3.85
C VAL A 75 -1.21 -18.39 -2.69
N ASP A 76 -0.97 -19.67 -2.95
CA ASP A 76 -0.97 -20.73 -1.92
C ASP A 76 0.09 -20.47 -0.86
N TRP A 77 1.28 -19.97 -1.26
CA TRP A 77 2.30 -19.58 -0.30
C TRP A 77 1.77 -18.53 0.67
N LEU A 78 1.17 -17.44 0.15
CA LEU A 78 0.62 -16.37 0.97
C LEU A 78 -0.50 -16.89 1.89
N THR A 79 -1.44 -17.65 1.34
CA THR A 79 -2.58 -18.19 2.11
C THR A 79 -2.11 -19.08 3.26
N ARG A 80 -1.08 -19.91 3.06
CA ARG A 80 -0.51 -20.75 4.12
C ARG A 80 0.21 -19.98 5.23
N GLN A 81 0.58 -18.71 5.01
CA GLN A 81 1.16 -17.87 6.06
C GLN A 81 0.12 -17.42 7.10
N GLN A 82 -1.19 -17.58 6.82
CA GLN A 82 -2.23 -17.20 7.78
C GLN A 82 -2.18 -18.06 9.03
N CYS A 83 -2.30 -17.44 10.20
CA CYS A 83 -2.43 -18.08 11.49
C CYS A 83 -3.89 -18.55 11.71
N ALA A 84 -4.09 -19.49 12.62
CA ALA A 84 -5.41 -19.99 12.96
C ALA A 84 -6.38 -18.92 13.51
N ASN A 85 -5.84 -17.84 14.07
CA ASN A 85 -6.62 -16.67 14.53
C ASN A 85 -6.97 -15.67 13.42
N GLY A 86 -6.56 -15.93 12.17
CA GLY A 86 -6.81 -15.08 11.01
C GLY A 86 -5.72 -14.04 10.71
N GLY A 87 -4.82 -13.73 11.61
CA GLY A 87 -3.71 -12.81 11.39
C GLY A 87 -2.59 -13.42 10.55
N PHE A 88 -1.68 -12.59 10.07
CA PHE A 88 -0.48 -12.99 9.35
C PHE A 88 0.75 -12.47 10.07
N ALA A 89 1.73 -13.35 10.32
CA ALA A 89 3.07 -12.95 10.71
C ALA A 89 3.88 -12.52 9.49
N ALA A 90 4.99 -11.79 9.67
CA ALA A 90 5.87 -11.41 8.59
C ALA A 90 6.39 -12.60 7.79
N PHE A 91 6.63 -13.74 8.46
CA PHE A 91 7.01 -15.01 7.86
C PHE A 91 6.80 -16.18 8.81
N ARG A 92 6.35 -17.31 8.29
CA ARG A 92 6.25 -18.59 8.97
C ARG A 92 7.05 -19.65 8.24
N ALA A 93 8.15 -20.07 8.84
CA ALA A 93 9.01 -21.13 8.27
C ALA A 93 8.30 -22.50 8.22
N ALA A 94 7.38 -22.74 9.15
CA ALA A 94 6.59 -23.96 9.25
C ALA A 94 5.09 -23.61 9.38
N PRO A 95 4.40 -23.34 8.27
CA PRO A 95 2.98 -22.91 8.29
C PRO A 95 2.02 -23.91 8.95
N GLY A 96 2.40 -25.18 9.08
CA GLY A 96 1.61 -26.21 9.78
C GLY A 96 1.69 -26.13 11.31
N THR A 97 2.58 -25.33 11.90
CA THR A 97 2.69 -25.15 13.34
C THR A 97 1.85 -23.96 13.83
N PRO A 98 1.43 -23.89 15.10
CA PRO A 98 0.78 -22.72 15.66
C PRO A 98 1.64 -21.45 15.50
N CYS A 99 0.99 -20.29 15.35
CA CYS A 99 1.64 -19.00 15.47
C CYS A 99 1.86 -18.69 16.95
N ASP A 100 3.11 -18.67 17.35
CA ASP A 100 3.55 -18.37 18.70
C ASP A 100 4.54 -17.20 18.71
N GLY A 101 5.14 -16.88 19.86
CA GLY A 101 5.97 -15.69 20.05
C GLY A 101 7.17 -15.50 19.09
N LYS A 102 7.44 -16.43 18.16
CA LYS A 102 8.42 -16.28 17.08
C LYS A 102 7.77 -15.96 15.74
N ALA A 103 6.48 -16.24 15.62
CA ALA A 103 5.66 -16.00 14.43
C ALA A 103 4.37 -15.26 14.83
N GLU A 104 4.51 -14.24 15.68
CA GLU A 104 3.38 -13.42 16.11
C GLU A 104 2.79 -12.64 14.92
N PRO A 105 1.46 -12.71 14.72
CA PRO A 105 0.81 -11.92 13.70
C PRO A 105 0.98 -10.42 13.94
N ASP A 106 1.31 -9.70 12.89
CA ASP A 106 1.39 -8.25 12.92
C ASP A 106 0.31 -7.58 12.05
N THR A 107 0.01 -6.34 12.38
CA THR A 107 -1.04 -5.56 11.72
C THR A 107 -0.74 -5.34 10.24
N ASN A 108 0.51 -5.00 9.92
CA ASN A 108 0.90 -4.60 8.56
C ASN A 108 0.93 -5.79 7.60
N SER A 109 1.52 -6.91 8.02
CA SER A 109 1.51 -8.16 7.24
C SER A 109 0.08 -8.65 7.03
N THR A 110 -0.77 -8.60 8.06
CA THR A 110 -2.18 -9.00 7.95
C THR A 110 -2.94 -8.11 6.98
N ALA A 111 -2.77 -6.81 7.07
CA ALA A 111 -3.45 -5.86 6.19
C ALA A 111 -2.96 -5.94 4.74
N ALA A 112 -1.67 -6.15 4.51
CA ALA A 112 -1.12 -6.35 3.17
C ALA A 112 -1.63 -7.65 2.53
N ALA A 113 -1.63 -8.76 3.29
CA ALA A 113 -2.14 -10.04 2.82
C ALA A 113 -3.64 -9.97 2.50
N ALA A 114 -4.44 -9.29 3.34
CA ALA A 114 -5.87 -9.10 3.09
C ALA A 114 -6.14 -8.33 1.79
N GLN A 115 -5.39 -7.25 1.52
CA GLN A 115 -5.49 -6.50 0.26
C GLN A 115 -5.12 -7.36 -0.95
N ALA A 116 -4.02 -8.11 -0.85
CA ALA A 116 -3.56 -8.97 -1.94
C ALA A 116 -4.55 -10.10 -2.25
N LEU A 117 -5.02 -10.82 -1.22
CA LEU A 117 -5.97 -11.92 -1.39
C LEU A 117 -7.35 -11.44 -1.87
N ALA A 118 -7.78 -10.25 -1.45
CA ALA A 118 -8.99 -9.62 -1.97
C ALA A 118 -8.86 -9.30 -3.47
N ALA A 119 -7.71 -8.75 -3.90
CA ALA A 119 -7.44 -8.43 -5.31
C ALA A 119 -7.29 -9.68 -6.20
N VAL A 120 -6.73 -10.76 -5.66
CA VAL A 120 -6.61 -12.05 -6.38
C VAL A 120 -8.00 -12.68 -6.59
N GLY A 121 -8.89 -12.54 -5.61
CA GLY A 121 -10.23 -13.15 -5.64
C GLY A 121 -10.23 -14.64 -5.27
N GLY A 122 -11.41 -15.17 -4.94
CA GLY A 122 -11.56 -16.58 -4.55
C GLY A 122 -11.11 -16.93 -3.13
N HIS A 123 -10.59 -15.97 -2.36
CA HIS A 123 -10.03 -16.17 -1.01
C HIS A 123 -10.87 -15.49 0.09
N GLY A 124 -12.19 -15.36 -0.13
CA GLY A 124 -13.08 -14.62 0.78
C GLY A 124 -13.04 -15.09 2.23
N LYS A 125 -12.82 -16.39 2.49
CA LYS A 125 -12.65 -16.90 3.86
C LYS A 125 -11.40 -16.33 4.51
N ALA A 126 -10.24 -16.43 3.88
CA ALA A 126 -8.97 -15.93 4.41
C ALA A 126 -9.01 -14.40 4.62
N VAL A 127 -9.59 -13.66 3.67
CA VAL A 127 -9.79 -12.20 3.79
C VAL A 127 -10.72 -11.87 4.96
N GLY A 128 -11.84 -12.59 5.11
CA GLY A 128 -12.78 -12.40 6.22
C GLY A 128 -12.16 -12.66 7.60
N GLU A 129 -11.37 -13.72 7.73
CA GLU A 129 -10.63 -14.06 8.95
C GLU A 129 -9.56 -12.99 9.28
N ALA A 130 -8.83 -12.49 8.27
CA ALA A 130 -7.87 -11.39 8.44
C ALA A 130 -8.55 -10.09 8.91
N VAL A 131 -9.67 -9.73 8.29
CA VAL A 131 -10.46 -8.56 8.69
C VAL A 131 -11.02 -8.73 10.09
N HIS A 132 -11.49 -9.93 10.46
CA HIS A 132 -11.95 -10.22 11.82
C HIS A 132 -10.82 -10.01 12.84
N TRP A 133 -9.63 -10.57 12.54
CA TRP A 133 -8.47 -10.39 13.41
C TRP A 133 -8.08 -8.92 13.56
N LEU A 134 -7.99 -8.16 12.44
CA LEU A 134 -7.69 -6.72 12.48
C LEU A 134 -8.68 -5.95 13.36
N LYS A 135 -9.98 -6.24 13.24
CA LYS A 135 -11.01 -5.63 14.11
C LYS A 135 -10.83 -5.99 15.59
N SER A 136 -10.41 -7.22 15.89
CA SER A 136 -10.23 -7.68 17.28
C SER A 136 -9.06 -7.03 17.99
N VAL A 137 -8.08 -6.51 17.26
CA VAL A 137 -6.86 -5.88 17.80
C VAL A 137 -6.83 -4.36 17.64
N GLN A 138 -7.98 -3.75 17.27
CA GLN A 138 -8.09 -2.30 17.19
C GLN A 138 -7.94 -1.64 18.55
N ASN A 139 -7.11 -0.61 18.64
CA ASN A 139 -6.91 0.15 19.87
C ASN A 139 -8.11 1.06 20.22
N LYS A 140 -8.20 1.49 21.49
CA LYS A 140 -9.31 2.35 21.99
C LYS A 140 -9.36 3.73 21.34
N ASP A 141 -8.29 4.20 20.72
CA ASP A 141 -8.25 5.44 19.96
C ASP A 141 -8.78 5.29 18.52
N GLY A 142 -9.12 4.07 18.11
CA GLY A 142 -9.60 3.71 16.78
C GLY A 142 -8.51 3.30 15.82
N GLY A 143 -7.23 3.47 16.16
CA GLY A 143 -6.08 3.12 15.33
C GLY A 143 -5.53 1.72 15.62
N TRP A 144 -4.38 1.44 15.00
CA TRP A 144 -3.58 0.22 15.20
C TRP A 144 -2.10 0.57 15.34
N GLY A 145 -1.39 -0.16 16.18
CA GLY A 145 0.05 -0.25 16.20
C GLY A 145 0.55 -1.41 15.36
N TYR A 146 1.88 -1.57 15.27
CA TYR A 146 2.49 -2.63 14.48
C TYR A 146 2.13 -4.02 15.03
N PHE A 147 2.28 -4.25 16.34
CA PHE A 147 1.76 -5.43 17.01
C PHE A 147 0.51 -5.12 17.82
N PRO A 148 -0.34 -6.13 18.12
CA PRO A 148 -1.47 -5.96 19.02
C PRO A 148 -1.04 -5.35 20.36
N GLY A 149 -1.68 -4.25 20.73
CA GLY A 149 -1.40 -3.52 21.98
C GLY A 149 -0.27 -2.51 21.93
N ASP A 150 0.49 -2.44 20.84
CA ASP A 150 1.40 -1.30 20.59
C ASP A 150 0.61 0.01 20.45
N PRO A 151 1.20 1.16 20.79
CA PRO A 151 0.58 2.45 20.50
C PRO A 151 0.24 2.59 19.02
N SER A 152 -0.93 3.14 18.73
CA SER A 152 -1.37 3.36 17.35
C SER A 152 -0.41 4.28 16.60
N ASP A 153 -0.20 3.96 15.34
CA ASP A 153 0.61 4.75 14.43
C ASP A 153 -0.07 5.00 13.09
N THR A 154 0.41 6.00 12.37
CA THR A 154 -0.18 6.43 11.11
C THR A 154 -0.08 5.36 10.02
N ASN A 155 1.06 4.67 9.91
CA ASN A 155 1.31 3.68 8.86
C ASN A 155 0.42 2.45 9.07
N SER A 156 0.47 1.84 10.26
CA SER A 156 -0.32 0.66 10.60
C SER A 156 -1.82 0.93 10.48
N THR A 157 -2.29 2.08 10.98
CA THR A 157 -3.70 2.47 10.86
C THR A 157 -4.12 2.64 9.40
N SER A 158 -3.28 3.28 8.59
CA SER A 158 -3.62 3.57 7.19
C SER A 158 -3.64 2.30 6.32
N VAL A 159 -2.71 1.37 6.52
CA VAL A 159 -2.71 0.10 5.77
C VAL A 159 -3.91 -0.77 6.13
N VAL A 160 -4.40 -0.71 7.39
CA VAL A 160 -5.64 -1.37 7.80
C VAL A 160 -6.87 -0.73 7.15
N ILE A 161 -6.93 0.60 7.07
CA ILE A 161 -8.01 1.29 6.33
C ILE A 161 -8.06 0.74 4.88
N GLY A 162 -6.91 0.64 4.21
CA GLY A 162 -6.80 0.05 2.88
C GLY A 162 -7.29 -1.40 2.81
N ALA A 163 -6.94 -2.22 3.81
CA ALA A 163 -7.38 -3.61 3.88
C ALA A 163 -8.89 -3.76 4.09
N LEU A 164 -9.47 -2.95 4.96
CA LEU A 164 -10.92 -2.92 5.19
C LEU A 164 -11.65 -2.54 3.90
N THR A 165 -11.20 -1.48 3.23
CA THR A 165 -11.78 -1.05 1.95
C THR A 165 -11.65 -2.12 0.86
N ALA A 166 -10.49 -2.75 0.71
CA ALA A 166 -10.26 -3.82 -0.26
C ALA A 166 -11.13 -5.06 0.01
N ALA A 167 -11.46 -5.31 1.27
CA ALA A 167 -12.37 -6.38 1.69
C ALA A 167 -13.85 -6.00 1.60
N GLY A 168 -14.20 -4.81 1.11
CA GLY A 168 -15.57 -4.31 1.03
C GLY A 168 -16.19 -3.88 2.36
N ALA A 169 -15.37 -3.71 3.41
CA ALA A 169 -15.84 -3.20 4.69
C ALA A 169 -15.71 -1.67 4.74
N ASP A 170 -16.69 -1.00 5.37
CA ASP A 170 -16.59 0.45 5.64
C ASP A 170 -15.67 0.70 6.85
N PRO A 171 -14.50 1.35 6.68
CA PRO A 171 -13.62 1.65 7.80
C PRO A 171 -14.26 2.57 8.85
N ALA A 172 -15.20 3.45 8.45
CA ALA A 172 -15.89 4.33 9.40
C ALA A 172 -16.81 3.56 10.35
N GLY A 173 -17.28 2.39 9.92
CA GLY A 173 -18.10 1.48 10.71
C GLY A 173 -17.29 0.60 11.68
N VAL A 174 -15.97 0.48 11.52
CA VAL A 174 -15.10 -0.30 12.40
C VAL A 174 -14.70 0.55 13.60
N ARG A 175 -15.21 0.21 14.79
CA ARG A 175 -15.07 1.06 15.98
C ARG A 175 -14.70 0.27 17.22
N THR A 176 -13.75 0.80 17.99
CA THR A 176 -13.43 0.38 19.35
C THR A 176 -13.56 1.59 20.29
N ALA A 177 -14.23 1.43 21.41
CA ALA A 177 -14.59 2.52 22.32
C ALA A 177 -15.28 3.71 21.62
N GLY A 178 -16.10 3.44 20.60
CA GLY A 178 -16.83 4.44 19.81
C GLY A 178 -16.00 5.19 18.77
N ARG A 179 -14.70 4.89 18.63
CA ARG A 179 -13.79 5.58 17.71
C ARG A 179 -13.45 4.70 16.50
N SER A 180 -13.55 5.30 15.32
CA SER A 180 -13.13 4.73 14.05
C SER A 180 -11.67 5.06 13.75
N PRO A 181 -11.02 4.41 12.76
CA PRO A 181 -9.65 4.76 12.36
C PRO A 181 -9.51 6.23 11.92
N TYR A 182 -10.57 6.80 11.36
CA TYR A 182 -10.56 8.22 10.99
C TYR A 182 -10.57 9.17 12.20
N ASP A 183 -10.99 8.72 13.37
CA ASP A 183 -10.94 9.50 14.60
C ASP A 183 -9.51 9.55 15.21
N ALA A 184 -8.63 8.63 14.79
CA ALA A 184 -7.23 8.60 15.20
C ALA A 184 -6.35 9.55 14.37
N LEU A 185 -6.57 9.65 13.05
CA LEU A 185 -5.72 10.42 12.12
C LEU A 185 -5.44 11.87 12.55
N PRO A 186 -6.39 12.64 13.10
CA PRO A 186 -6.11 14.01 13.53
C PRO A 186 -5.04 14.14 14.62
N ALA A 187 -4.80 13.09 15.41
CA ALA A 187 -3.78 13.11 16.47
C ALA A 187 -2.35 13.10 15.91
N TRP A 188 -2.18 12.67 14.67
CA TRP A 188 -0.88 12.59 14.00
C TRP A 188 -0.63 13.73 13.00
N SER A 189 -1.63 14.56 12.74
CA SER A 189 -1.53 15.69 11.80
C SER A 189 -0.81 16.88 12.45
N ILE A 190 0.16 17.44 11.76
CA ILE A 190 0.85 18.67 12.18
C ILE A 190 0.01 19.87 11.69
N PRO A 191 -0.42 20.76 12.60
CA PRO A 191 -1.13 22.00 12.23
C PRO A 191 -0.36 22.85 11.22
N CYS A 192 -1.06 23.54 10.34
CA CYS A 192 -0.45 24.28 9.23
C CYS A 192 0.40 25.49 9.68
N ASP A 193 0.15 26.02 10.85
CA ASP A 193 0.92 27.11 11.48
C ASP A 193 2.21 26.65 12.19
N ARG A 194 2.49 25.35 12.18
CA ARG A 194 3.68 24.75 12.77
C ARG A 194 4.70 24.37 11.71
N LYS A 195 5.96 24.19 12.12
CA LYS A 195 7.01 23.64 11.26
C LYS A 195 6.61 22.25 10.77
N GLY A 196 6.64 22.02 9.46
CA GLY A 196 6.17 20.78 8.85
C GLY A 196 4.65 20.67 8.73
N GLY A 197 3.93 21.80 8.82
CA GLY A 197 2.47 21.85 8.73
C GLY A 197 1.92 21.07 7.53
N GLY A 198 0.87 20.32 7.76
CA GLY A 198 0.26 19.41 6.80
C GLY A 198 0.83 18.00 6.79
N ALA A 199 2.06 17.79 7.28
CA ALA A 199 2.61 16.44 7.42
C ALA A 199 1.88 15.65 8.51
N LEU A 200 2.01 14.32 8.44
CA LEU A 200 1.72 13.44 9.56
C LEU A 200 3.03 12.98 10.21
N VAL A 201 2.94 12.73 11.51
CA VAL A 201 4.00 12.05 12.27
C VAL A 201 3.74 10.55 12.25
N HIS A 202 4.78 9.73 12.46
CA HIS A 202 4.59 8.27 12.59
C HIS A 202 3.70 7.95 13.79
N GLN A 203 4.05 8.47 14.97
CA GLN A 203 3.28 8.35 16.22
C GLN A 203 3.20 9.70 16.91
N ALA A 204 2.13 9.91 17.69
CA ALA A 204 2.02 11.11 18.50
C ALA A 204 3.19 11.18 19.49
N ALA A 205 3.88 12.30 19.50
CA ALA A 205 4.97 12.52 20.43
C ALA A 205 4.45 12.66 21.87
N ALA A 206 4.97 11.88 22.79
CA ALA A 206 4.64 12.02 24.21
C ALA A 206 5.13 13.34 24.79
N LYS A 207 6.22 13.88 24.25
CA LYS A 207 6.84 15.20 24.60
C LYS A 207 7.62 15.72 23.40
N GLY A 208 7.71 17.04 23.29
CA GLY A 208 8.49 17.74 22.25
C GLY A 208 7.69 18.11 21.01
N GLU A 209 8.38 18.72 20.06
CA GLU A 209 7.78 19.14 18.79
C GLU A 209 7.55 17.93 17.88
N PRO A 210 6.37 17.85 17.21
CA PRO A 210 6.08 16.78 16.27
C PRO A 210 7.09 16.83 15.11
N GLN A 211 7.65 15.68 14.76
CA GLN A 211 8.59 15.57 13.65
C GLN A 211 7.84 15.09 12.40
N PRO A 212 7.83 15.90 11.32
CA PRO A 212 7.18 15.50 10.08
C PRO A 212 7.85 14.25 9.51
N ASN A 213 7.02 13.31 9.07
CA ASN A 213 7.47 12.05 8.47
C ASN A 213 6.79 11.89 7.10
N ALA A 214 7.57 11.90 6.03
CA ALA A 214 7.02 11.85 4.67
C ALA A 214 6.41 10.47 4.35
N ASP A 215 6.99 9.39 4.87
CA ASP A 215 6.43 8.03 4.76
C ASP A 215 5.06 7.94 5.46
N ALA A 216 4.99 8.32 6.74
CA ALA A 216 3.73 8.38 7.47
C ALA A 216 2.71 9.34 6.81
N THR A 217 3.20 10.41 6.16
CA THR A 217 2.32 11.34 5.45
C THR A 217 1.73 10.69 4.18
N ALA A 218 2.52 9.93 3.42
CA ALA A 218 2.02 9.19 2.25
C ALA A 218 0.99 8.13 2.66
N ALA A 219 1.31 7.33 3.68
CA ALA A 219 0.38 6.35 4.23
C ALA A 219 -0.90 7.01 4.76
N GLY A 220 -0.76 8.07 5.57
CA GLY A 220 -1.90 8.79 6.17
C GLY A 220 -2.78 9.49 5.14
N LEU A 221 -2.21 9.97 4.02
CA LEU A 221 -2.96 10.50 2.89
C LEU A 221 -3.84 9.42 2.27
N LEU A 222 -3.27 8.25 1.94
CA LEU A 222 -4.05 7.12 1.43
C LEU A 222 -5.13 6.68 2.43
N GLY A 223 -4.79 6.58 3.70
CA GLY A 223 -5.74 6.29 4.77
C GLY A 223 -6.86 7.31 4.85
N ALA A 224 -6.56 8.62 4.82
CA ALA A 224 -7.57 9.67 4.82
C ALA A 224 -8.47 9.62 3.57
N LEU A 225 -7.95 9.21 2.43
CA LEU A 225 -8.73 8.98 1.21
C LEU A 225 -9.54 7.68 1.25
N GLY A 226 -9.28 6.78 2.21
CA GLY A 226 -9.88 5.45 2.27
C GLY A 226 -9.35 4.52 1.19
N LYS A 227 -8.09 4.69 0.80
CA LYS A 227 -7.41 3.92 -0.25
C LYS A 227 -6.38 2.96 0.35
N GLY A 228 -6.02 1.92 -0.41
CA GLY A 228 -4.96 0.98 -0.09
C GLY A 228 -3.73 1.16 -1.01
N PHE A 229 -2.92 0.10 -1.15
CA PHE A 229 -1.73 0.10 -1.99
C PHE A 229 -2.02 0.29 -3.49
N VAL A 230 -3.16 -0.19 -3.95
CA VAL A 230 -3.65 0.05 -5.31
C VAL A 230 -4.59 1.24 -5.26
N ALA A 231 -4.21 2.32 -5.92
CA ALA A 231 -5.02 3.51 -5.99
C ALA A 231 -5.02 4.07 -7.42
N GLU A 232 -6.21 4.40 -7.88
CA GLU A 232 -6.43 5.13 -9.13
C GLU A 232 -6.22 6.63 -8.90
N ALA A 233 -5.92 7.34 -9.99
CA ALA A 233 -5.81 8.79 -9.97
C ALA A 233 -7.10 9.45 -9.46
N GLY A 234 -6.96 10.39 -8.55
CA GLY A 234 -8.06 11.20 -8.05
C GLY A 234 -8.62 12.16 -9.12
N ALA A 235 -9.93 12.41 -9.07
CA ALA A 235 -10.62 13.22 -10.08
C ALA A 235 -10.41 14.74 -9.92
N SER A 236 -10.07 15.23 -8.75
CA SER A 236 -9.98 16.67 -8.46
C SER A 236 -8.65 17.02 -7.84
N PRO A 237 -7.99 18.08 -8.32
CA PRO A 237 -6.82 18.59 -7.65
C PRO A 237 -7.23 19.15 -6.29
N ALA A 238 -6.55 18.71 -5.26
CA ALA A 238 -6.67 19.27 -3.94
C ALA A 238 -6.04 20.67 -3.87
N LYS A 239 -6.26 21.38 -2.75
CA LYS A 239 -5.64 22.69 -2.54
C LYS A 239 -4.11 22.55 -2.45
N ASP A 240 -3.37 23.46 -3.08
CA ASP A 240 -1.91 23.44 -3.09
C ASP A 240 -1.26 23.95 -1.79
N THR A 241 -2.06 24.40 -0.85
CA THR A 241 -1.58 24.97 0.43
C THR A 241 -2.29 24.31 1.60
N CYS A 242 -1.51 24.08 2.67
CA CYS A 242 -2.04 23.64 3.95
C CYS A 242 -2.98 24.69 4.54
N THR A 243 -4.13 24.26 5.06
CA THR A 243 -5.13 25.13 5.65
C THR A 243 -5.64 24.61 7.01
N GLY A 244 -5.84 25.53 7.96
CA GLY A 244 -6.36 25.24 9.30
C GLY A 244 -5.26 25.11 10.37
N ALA A 245 -5.57 25.63 11.57
CA ALA A 245 -4.67 25.61 12.73
C ALA A 245 -5.22 24.76 13.90
N GLY A 246 -6.39 24.12 13.72
CA GLY A 246 -7.03 23.30 14.74
C GLY A 246 -6.99 21.81 14.40
N ARG A 247 -7.82 21.03 15.08
CA ARG A 247 -8.00 19.60 14.77
C ARG A 247 -8.62 19.45 13.38
N PRO A 248 -7.89 18.88 12.39
CA PRO A 248 -8.39 18.82 11.02
C PRO A 248 -9.48 17.76 10.87
N THR A 249 -10.40 18.00 9.93
CA THR A 249 -11.30 16.97 9.42
C THR A 249 -10.54 15.97 8.53
N ARG A 250 -11.14 14.82 8.25
CA ARG A 250 -10.57 13.81 7.33
C ARG A 250 -10.19 14.41 5.97
N ALA A 251 -11.06 15.23 5.38
CA ALA A 251 -10.79 15.89 4.10
C ALA A 251 -9.62 16.88 4.20
N GLN A 252 -9.55 17.67 5.28
CA GLN A 252 -8.42 18.56 5.52
C GLN A 252 -7.11 17.80 5.73
N ILE A 253 -7.13 16.61 6.36
CA ILE A 253 -5.94 15.77 6.48
C ILE A 253 -5.43 15.36 5.10
N ALA A 254 -6.32 14.93 4.21
CA ALA A 254 -5.94 14.55 2.85
C ALA A 254 -5.36 15.75 2.08
N ASP A 255 -6.09 16.87 2.02
CA ASP A 255 -5.63 18.09 1.35
C ASP A 255 -4.24 18.56 1.87
N ASN A 256 -4.09 18.61 3.19
CA ASN A 256 -2.87 19.13 3.83
C ASN A 256 -1.68 18.18 3.64
N ALA A 257 -1.90 16.86 3.75
CA ALA A 257 -0.87 15.84 3.51
C ALA A 257 -0.42 15.84 2.05
N GLY A 258 -1.36 15.97 1.11
CA GLY A 258 -1.05 16.09 -0.31
C GLY A 258 -0.24 17.35 -0.62
N ALA A 259 -0.59 18.49 -0.03
CA ALA A 259 0.16 19.74 -0.19
C ALA A 259 1.60 19.60 0.37
N TYR A 260 1.76 18.97 1.55
CA TYR A 260 3.08 18.70 2.14
C TYR A 260 3.94 17.81 1.25
N LEU A 261 3.41 16.69 0.77
CA LEU A 261 4.14 15.76 -0.10
C LEU A 261 4.52 16.41 -1.43
N ALA A 262 3.60 17.17 -2.04
CA ALA A 262 3.88 17.91 -3.28
C ALA A 262 5.04 18.89 -3.09
N ALA A 263 5.07 19.64 -1.97
CA ALA A 263 6.17 20.53 -1.63
C ALA A 263 7.49 19.76 -1.36
N ALA A 264 7.41 18.60 -0.71
CA ALA A 264 8.58 17.77 -0.40
C ALA A 264 9.29 17.26 -1.67
N VAL A 265 8.55 16.88 -2.71
CA VAL A 265 9.13 16.41 -3.98
C VAL A 265 9.40 17.55 -4.98
N ALA A 266 8.96 18.80 -4.69
CA ALA A 266 8.97 19.89 -5.65
C ALA A 266 10.36 20.23 -6.19
N LYS A 267 11.40 20.23 -5.33
CA LYS A 267 12.76 20.62 -5.74
C LYS A 267 13.51 19.47 -6.41
N THR A 268 13.53 18.30 -5.79
CA THR A 268 14.41 17.17 -6.13
C THR A 268 13.72 16.08 -6.94
N GLY A 269 12.40 16.07 -6.97
CA GLY A 269 11.61 14.99 -7.56
C GLY A 269 11.54 13.75 -6.67
N HIS A 270 12.10 13.78 -5.45
CA HIS A 270 12.12 12.62 -4.56
C HIS A 270 12.06 13.02 -3.09
N LEU A 271 11.67 12.07 -2.25
CA LEU A 271 11.78 12.17 -0.80
C LEU A 271 13.21 11.87 -0.34
N ARG A 272 13.55 12.39 0.82
CA ARG A 272 14.84 12.14 1.47
C ARG A 272 14.66 11.28 2.71
N SER A 273 15.54 10.32 2.88
CA SER A 273 15.55 9.47 4.06
C SER A 273 15.86 10.26 5.33
N THR A 274 15.12 9.96 6.39
CA THR A 274 15.37 10.46 7.75
C THR A 274 16.04 9.43 8.65
N LEU A 275 16.31 8.23 8.12
CA LEU A 275 16.89 7.12 8.87
C LEU A 275 18.32 7.42 9.30
N PRO A 276 18.71 7.06 10.53
CA PRO A 276 20.10 7.12 10.96
C PRO A 276 21.02 6.35 9.99
N GLY A 277 22.13 6.98 9.60
CA GLY A 277 23.08 6.40 8.63
C GLY A 277 22.73 6.58 7.15
N ALA A 278 21.48 6.91 6.84
CA ALA A 278 21.03 7.22 5.47
C ALA A 278 20.38 8.60 5.35
N LYS A 279 20.57 9.46 6.34
CA LYS A 279 19.98 10.81 6.36
C LYS A 279 20.32 11.58 5.09
N ASP A 280 19.31 12.25 4.54
CA ASP A 280 19.38 13.04 3.32
C ASP A 280 19.71 12.26 2.03
N GLN A 281 19.88 10.94 2.08
CA GLN A 281 19.96 10.11 0.90
C GLN A 281 18.59 10.01 0.20
N PRO A 282 18.55 9.77 -1.12
CA PRO A 282 17.30 9.50 -1.81
C PRO A 282 16.56 8.30 -1.20
N ASP A 283 15.28 8.48 -0.92
CA ASP A 283 14.40 7.43 -0.42
C ASP A 283 13.49 6.93 -1.54
N PHE A 284 13.91 5.85 -2.19
CA PHE A 284 13.24 5.33 -3.38
C PHE A 284 11.87 4.73 -3.04
N GLY A 285 11.78 3.91 -1.99
CA GLY A 285 10.53 3.25 -1.58
C GLY A 285 9.48 4.27 -1.19
N ASN A 286 9.81 5.16 -0.24
CA ASN A 286 8.87 6.19 0.21
C ASN A 286 8.56 7.22 -0.89
N THR A 287 9.44 7.40 -1.89
CA THR A 287 9.12 8.21 -3.08
C THR A 287 8.08 7.51 -3.95
N ALA A 288 8.17 6.18 -4.13
CA ALA A 288 7.17 5.42 -4.87
C ALA A 288 5.79 5.45 -4.17
N ASP A 289 5.77 5.33 -2.84
CA ASP A 289 4.54 5.43 -2.05
C ASP A 289 3.95 6.85 -2.12
N ALA A 290 4.79 7.89 -2.12
CA ALA A 290 4.35 9.26 -2.33
C ALA A 290 3.75 9.50 -3.72
N VAL A 291 4.27 8.83 -4.77
CA VAL A 291 3.67 8.88 -6.12
C VAL A 291 2.24 8.35 -6.08
N VAL A 292 2.02 7.17 -5.47
CA VAL A 292 0.68 6.59 -5.35
C VAL A 292 -0.26 7.52 -4.57
N ALA A 293 0.20 8.04 -3.43
CA ALA A 293 -0.60 8.91 -2.57
C ALA A 293 -0.96 10.24 -3.26
N LEU A 294 0.00 10.89 -3.93
CA LEU A 294 -0.22 12.14 -4.67
C LEU A 294 -1.16 11.94 -5.86
N ALA A 295 -1.01 10.84 -6.60
CA ALA A 295 -1.91 10.52 -7.71
C ALA A 295 -3.33 10.27 -7.21
N ALA A 296 -3.49 9.50 -6.12
CA ALA A 296 -4.78 9.24 -5.49
C ALA A 296 -5.48 10.51 -4.98
N ASP A 297 -4.71 11.53 -4.58
CA ASP A 297 -5.19 12.85 -4.15
C ASP A 297 -5.45 13.81 -5.35
N GLY A 298 -5.26 13.35 -6.59
CA GLY A 298 -5.42 14.16 -7.79
C GLY A 298 -4.27 15.13 -8.10
N ARG A 299 -3.18 15.08 -7.36
CA ARG A 299 -1.96 15.89 -7.56
C ARG A 299 -1.04 15.27 -8.60
N MET A 300 -1.55 15.09 -9.80
CA MET A 300 -0.87 14.37 -10.88
C MET A 300 0.46 15.01 -11.29
N GLY A 301 0.58 16.35 -11.27
CA GLY A 301 1.83 17.04 -11.63
C GLY A 301 3.00 16.64 -10.73
N PRO A 302 2.93 16.82 -9.40
CA PRO A 302 3.93 16.33 -8.45
C PRO A 302 4.15 14.81 -8.50
N ALA A 303 3.08 14.01 -8.66
CA ALA A 303 3.18 12.56 -8.78
C ALA A 303 4.03 12.14 -9.99
N LYS A 304 3.73 12.65 -11.18
CA LYS A 304 4.49 12.38 -12.41
C LYS A 304 5.93 12.89 -12.33
N LYS A 305 6.18 14.02 -11.68
CA LYS A 305 7.55 14.50 -11.44
C LYS A 305 8.36 13.52 -10.60
N ALA A 306 7.78 13.01 -9.51
CA ALA A 306 8.44 12.03 -8.66
C ALA A 306 8.62 10.68 -9.37
N TYR A 307 7.64 10.25 -10.13
CA TYR A 307 7.74 9.05 -10.96
C TYR A 307 8.86 9.15 -12.01
N ALA A 308 8.93 10.24 -12.75
CA ALA A 308 10.01 10.46 -13.74
C ALA A 308 11.41 10.50 -13.10
N TRP A 309 11.51 10.93 -11.84
CA TRP A 309 12.76 10.83 -11.10
C TRP A 309 13.10 9.37 -10.77
N LEU A 310 12.10 8.57 -10.33
CA LEU A 310 12.26 7.13 -10.08
C LEU A 310 12.72 6.38 -11.34
N GLU A 311 12.14 6.65 -12.50
CA GLU A 311 12.53 6.03 -13.77
C GLU A 311 14.04 6.20 -14.06
N LYS A 312 14.58 7.37 -13.77
CA LYS A 312 16.00 7.67 -14.01
C LYS A 312 16.93 7.08 -12.97
N ASN A 313 16.47 6.84 -11.73
CA ASN A 313 17.36 6.63 -10.60
C ASN A 313 17.11 5.32 -9.84
N ALA A 314 15.91 4.71 -9.94
CA ALA A 314 15.53 3.59 -9.06
C ALA A 314 15.96 2.21 -9.56
N GLY A 315 16.46 2.07 -10.79
CA GLY A 315 16.74 0.76 -11.39
C GLY A 315 17.69 -0.10 -10.55
N GLN A 316 18.82 0.45 -10.12
CA GLN A 316 19.79 -0.26 -9.28
C GLN A 316 19.28 -0.55 -7.87
N TRP A 317 18.44 0.33 -7.32
CA TRP A 317 17.77 0.09 -6.05
C TRP A 317 16.80 -1.08 -6.17
N ALA A 318 15.97 -1.13 -7.22
CA ALA A 318 15.03 -2.22 -7.44
C ALA A 318 15.73 -3.59 -7.57
N VAL A 319 16.84 -3.65 -8.30
CA VAL A 319 17.65 -4.87 -8.42
C VAL A 319 18.13 -5.38 -7.05
N ARG A 320 18.63 -4.48 -6.20
CA ARG A 320 19.15 -4.85 -4.87
C ARG A 320 18.05 -5.18 -3.87
N SER A 321 16.94 -4.45 -3.93
CA SER A 321 15.83 -4.58 -2.97
C SER A 321 14.83 -5.68 -3.36
N GLY A 322 14.84 -6.13 -4.63
CA GLY A 322 14.07 -7.30 -5.07
C GLY A 322 12.57 -7.06 -5.25
N PRO A 323 11.72 -8.10 -4.99
CA PRO A 323 10.32 -8.10 -5.43
C PRO A 323 9.48 -6.95 -4.91
N ALA A 324 9.62 -6.58 -3.63
CA ALA A 324 8.87 -5.47 -3.05
C ALA A 324 9.14 -4.15 -3.77
N ALA A 325 10.40 -3.87 -4.11
CA ALA A 325 10.79 -2.66 -4.82
C ALA A 325 10.21 -2.61 -6.24
N TYR A 326 10.30 -3.71 -7.00
CA TYR A 326 9.66 -3.79 -8.31
C TYR A 326 8.14 -3.60 -8.22
N ALA A 327 7.50 -4.23 -7.22
CA ALA A 327 6.08 -4.09 -7.01
C ALA A 327 5.67 -2.65 -6.68
N GLN A 328 6.39 -1.96 -5.78
CA GLN A 328 6.15 -0.54 -5.46
C GLN A 328 6.26 0.35 -6.70
N LEU A 329 7.29 0.14 -7.54
CA LEU A 329 7.45 0.91 -8.78
C LEU A 329 6.33 0.63 -9.79
N ILE A 330 5.84 -0.61 -9.88
CA ILE A 330 4.68 -0.97 -10.74
C ILE A 330 3.40 -0.30 -10.22
N LEU A 331 3.17 -0.31 -8.90
CA LEU A 331 2.01 0.36 -8.30
C LEU A 331 2.08 1.89 -8.50
N ALA A 332 3.27 2.47 -8.42
CA ALA A 332 3.48 3.88 -8.74
C ALA A 332 3.21 4.19 -10.22
N ALA A 333 3.69 3.35 -11.16
CA ALA A 333 3.38 3.47 -12.58
C ALA A 333 1.88 3.42 -12.83
N HIS A 334 1.19 2.42 -12.25
CA HIS A 334 -0.25 2.27 -12.35
C HIS A 334 -0.99 3.52 -11.88
N ALA A 335 -0.62 4.08 -10.72
CA ALA A 335 -1.27 5.26 -10.13
C ALA A 335 -1.16 6.51 -11.01
N VAL A 336 -0.06 6.67 -11.77
CA VAL A 336 0.14 7.82 -12.68
C VAL A 336 -0.23 7.53 -14.14
N GLY A 337 -0.73 6.32 -14.44
CA GLY A 337 -1.12 5.90 -15.77
C GLY A 337 0.05 5.66 -16.73
N GLU A 338 1.23 5.34 -16.22
CA GLU A 338 2.43 5.04 -17.01
C GLU A 338 2.64 3.53 -17.20
N GLN A 339 3.43 3.16 -18.21
CA GLN A 339 3.63 1.76 -18.60
C GLN A 339 4.86 1.16 -17.89
N PRO A 340 4.70 0.22 -16.95
CA PRO A 340 5.83 -0.38 -16.24
C PRO A 340 6.63 -1.37 -17.09
N GLY A 341 6.20 -1.60 -18.34
CA GLY A 341 6.93 -2.40 -19.33
C GLY A 341 8.19 -1.70 -19.87
N ASP A 342 8.25 -0.38 -19.78
CA ASP A 342 9.41 0.45 -20.13
C ASP A 342 9.65 1.49 -19.03
N PHE A 343 10.45 1.14 -18.05
CA PHE A 343 10.84 2.00 -16.93
C PHE A 343 12.33 2.33 -17.06
N GLY A 344 12.62 3.46 -17.67
CA GLY A 344 14.00 3.87 -17.91
C GLY A 344 14.81 2.85 -18.74
N GLY A 345 14.19 2.22 -19.73
CA GLY A 345 14.79 1.17 -20.56
C GLY A 345 14.76 -0.24 -19.95
N THR A 346 14.09 -0.43 -18.81
CA THR A 346 13.96 -1.72 -18.13
C THR A 346 12.51 -2.10 -17.92
N SER A 347 12.11 -3.33 -18.22
CA SER A 347 10.78 -3.83 -17.91
C SER A 347 10.69 -4.25 -16.45
N LEU A 348 9.99 -3.46 -15.62
CA LEU A 348 9.70 -3.82 -14.23
C LEU A 348 8.89 -5.12 -14.15
N VAL A 349 7.95 -5.30 -15.07
CA VAL A 349 7.08 -6.49 -15.15
C VAL A 349 7.89 -7.76 -15.35
N ARG A 350 8.79 -7.75 -16.35
CA ARG A 350 9.67 -8.89 -16.63
C ARG A 350 10.61 -9.16 -15.45
N SER A 351 11.17 -8.10 -14.88
CA SER A 351 12.09 -8.22 -13.74
C SER A 351 11.39 -8.80 -12.51
N LEU A 352 10.18 -8.34 -12.19
CA LEU A 352 9.39 -8.90 -11.08
C LEU A 352 9.05 -10.38 -11.32
N ASN A 353 8.51 -10.70 -12.50
CA ASN A 353 8.04 -12.06 -12.82
C ASN A 353 9.19 -13.08 -12.90
N ALA A 354 10.42 -12.65 -13.18
CA ALA A 354 11.61 -13.51 -13.16
C ALA A 354 12.08 -13.90 -11.73
N LEU A 355 11.53 -13.27 -10.69
CA LEU A 355 11.94 -13.52 -9.30
C LEU A 355 11.12 -14.61 -8.60
N GLY A 356 10.10 -15.18 -9.25
CA GLY A 356 9.23 -16.20 -8.65
C GLY A 356 8.42 -16.98 -9.69
N PRO A 357 7.35 -17.66 -9.26
CA PRO A 357 6.48 -18.42 -10.16
C PRO A 357 5.84 -17.51 -11.21
N ALA A 358 5.96 -17.89 -12.50
CA ALA A 358 5.43 -17.08 -13.60
C ALA A 358 3.91 -16.93 -13.53
N PRO A 359 3.36 -15.70 -13.51
CA PRO A 359 1.93 -15.46 -13.59
C PRO A 359 1.43 -15.70 -15.03
N HIS A 360 0.12 -15.81 -15.19
CA HIS A 360 -0.55 -15.95 -16.48
C HIS A 360 -1.30 -14.66 -16.83
N MET A 361 -1.32 -14.26 -18.11
CA MET A 361 -2.22 -13.18 -18.56
C MET A 361 -3.66 -13.69 -18.46
N ASP A 362 -4.58 -12.89 -17.90
CA ASP A 362 -5.99 -13.17 -17.96
C ASP A 362 -6.46 -12.96 -19.41
N SER A 363 -6.83 -14.05 -20.09
CA SER A 363 -7.27 -14.03 -21.51
C SER A 363 -8.53 -13.19 -21.75
N ALA A 364 -9.24 -12.81 -20.69
CA ALA A 364 -10.46 -12.00 -20.77
C ALA A 364 -10.21 -10.48 -21.00
N ALA A 365 -8.96 -10.01 -20.96
CA ALA A 365 -8.65 -8.60 -21.14
C ALA A 365 -8.49 -8.17 -22.62
N HIS A 366 -8.48 -9.12 -23.56
CA HIS A 366 -8.26 -8.84 -24.99
C HIS A 366 -9.49 -9.06 -25.88
N GLU A 367 -10.64 -9.44 -25.34
CA GLU A 367 -11.84 -9.67 -26.15
C GLU A 367 -12.88 -8.58 -25.91
N LYS A 368 -12.71 -7.43 -26.58
CA LYS A 368 -13.78 -6.52 -26.99
C LYS A 368 -13.34 -5.71 -28.20
N ALA A 369 -13.25 -6.35 -29.34
CA ALA A 369 -13.64 -5.73 -30.60
C ALA A 369 -15.10 -6.12 -30.86
N PRO A 370 -15.98 -5.22 -31.27
CA PRO A 370 -17.38 -5.55 -31.51
C PRO A 370 -17.52 -6.17 -32.91
N ASP A 371 -17.92 -7.42 -32.97
CA ASP A 371 -18.63 -7.95 -34.15
C ASP A 371 -20.13 -7.91 -33.85
N GLU A 372 -20.85 -7.36 -34.80
CA GLU A 372 -22.28 -7.14 -34.77
C GLU A 372 -23.07 -8.47 -34.86
N GLU A 373 -24.28 -8.41 -34.28
CA GLU A 373 -25.49 -9.19 -34.50
C GLU A 373 -25.78 -10.46 -33.70
N GLU A 374 -26.89 -10.36 -33.12
CA GLU A 374 -28.10 -11.14 -32.86
C GLU A 374 -28.43 -11.64 -31.45
N SER A 375 -29.51 -11.04 -30.99
CA SER A 375 -30.58 -11.44 -30.09
C SER A 375 -30.43 -12.69 -29.18
N GLY A 376 -30.63 -12.44 -27.88
CA GLY A 376 -30.92 -13.51 -26.89
C GLY A 376 -30.90 -13.00 -25.43
N ILE A 377 -32.07 -12.92 -24.83
CA ILE A 377 -32.31 -12.46 -23.45
C ILE A 377 -31.73 -13.48 -22.45
N GLY A 378 -30.87 -13.01 -21.58
CA GLY A 378 -30.37 -13.79 -20.44
C GLY A 378 -29.79 -12.89 -19.36
N ALA A 379 -30.46 -12.79 -18.19
CA ALA A 379 -30.07 -12.01 -17.05
C ALA A 379 -28.77 -12.53 -16.42
N GLY A 380 -27.73 -11.70 -16.38
CA GLY A 380 -26.47 -11.95 -15.68
C GLY A 380 -25.97 -10.67 -15.04
N TRP A 381 -25.72 -10.71 -13.76
CA TRP A 381 -25.28 -9.61 -12.93
C TRP A 381 -23.90 -9.11 -13.36
N ILE A 382 -23.82 -7.85 -13.80
CA ILE A 382 -22.58 -7.16 -14.18
C ILE A 382 -22.20 -6.24 -13.03
N VAL A 383 -21.04 -6.51 -12.44
CA VAL A 383 -20.32 -5.53 -11.58
C VAL A 383 -19.69 -4.53 -12.52
N GLY A 384 -20.18 -3.27 -12.46
CA GLY A 384 -19.78 -2.23 -13.38
C GLY A 384 -18.41 -1.64 -13.11
N ALA A 385 -17.55 -1.68 -14.12
CA ALA A 385 -16.44 -0.76 -14.26
C ALA A 385 -16.95 0.47 -15.02
N GLY A 386 -17.09 1.59 -14.31
CA GLY A 386 -17.57 2.84 -14.90
C GLY A 386 -16.50 3.53 -15.74
N LEU A 387 -16.64 3.46 -17.06
CA LEU A 387 -15.94 4.30 -18.01
C LEU A 387 -16.82 5.53 -18.27
N VAL A 388 -16.43 6.69 -17.76
CA VAL A 388 -17.05 7.96 -18.10
C VAL A 388 -16.28 8.57 -19.27
N ALA A 389 -16.81 8.37 -20.48
CA ALA A 389 -16.43 9.17 -21.64
C ALA A 389 -17.36 10.38 -21.74
N SER A 390 -16.86 11.56 -21.43
CA SER A 390 -17.53 12.83 -21.69
C SER A 390 -17.30 13.29 -23.12
N ILE A 391 -18.31 13.21 -23.96
CA ILE A 391 -18.36 13.93 -25.25
C ILE A 391 -19.39 15.02 -25.10
N GLY A 392 -18.92 16.26 -25.05
CA GLY A 392 -19.74 17.43 -25.22
C GLY A 392 -20.06 17.64 -26.70
N ALA A 393 -21.32 17.71 -27.04
CA ALA A 393 -21.78 18.31 -28.28
C ALA A 393 -23.00 19.17 -28.00
N GLY A 394 -22.80 20.47 -28.05
CA GLY A 394 -23.87 21.44 -28.08
C GLY A 394 -24.58 21.41 -29.40
N LEU A 395 -25.89 21.51 -29.37
CA LEU A 395 -26.67 21.94 -30.53
C LEU A 395 -27.79 22.90 -30.07
N LEU A 396 -27.57 24.16 -30.42
CA LEU A 396 -28.57 25.22 -30.54
C LEU A 396 -29.50 24.92 -31.73
N LEU A 397 -30.81 24.95 -31.52
CA LEU A 397 -31.85 25.32 -32.50
C LEU A 397 -33.07 25.66 -31.68
N GLY A 398 -33.45 26.87 -31.55
CA GLY A 398 -33.96 27.77 -32.55
C GLY A 398 -35.48 27.58 -32.64
N GLY A 399 -36.23 28.39 -31.86
CA GLY A 399 -37.69 28.35 -31.81
C GLY A 399 -38.37 28.76 -33.10
N ARG A 400 -39.64 28.42 -33.19
CA ARG A 400 -40.61 29.28 -33.84
C ARG A 400 -42.03 28.99 -33.36
N LYS A 401 -42.61 30.03 -32.79
CA LYS A 401 -44.07 30.17 -32.58
C LYS A 401 -44.79 30.05 -33.90
N LYS A 402 -45.95 29.41 -33.91
CA LYS A 402 -47.10 29.89 -34.73
C LYS A 402 -48.39 29.78 -33.93
N ARG A 403 -49.09 30.90 -33.96
CA ARG A 403 -50.44 31.16 -33.51
C ARG A 403 -51.44 30.67 -34.59
N GLN A 404 -52.58 30.27 -34.14
CA GLN A 404 -53.93 30.77 -34.50
C GLN A 404 -54.85 29.71 -35.07
N PRO A 405 -56.14 29.98 -35.01
CA PRO A 405 -56.95 30.99 -34.35
C PRO A 405 -57.69 30.47 -33.13
#